data_e16fd467eb698fffbeb6bd1e8673d1fe
#
_entry.id   e16fd467eb698fffbeb6bd1e8673d1fe
#
_cell.length_a   1.000
_cell.length_b   1.000
_cell.length_c   1.000
_cell.angle_alpha   90.00
_cell.angle_beta   90.00
_cell.angle_gamma   90.00
#
_symmetry.space_group_name_H-M   'P 1'
#
loop_
_entity.id
_entity.type
_entity.pdbx_description
1 polymer ?
#
loop_
_entity_poly.entity_id
_entity_poly.type
_entity_poly.pdbx_seq_one_letter_code
_entity_poly.pdbx_strand_id
1 'polypeptide(L)'
;MAMERTRDASVFFEQGCGRCPKGGTPACKVHRWDRELALLRSWILETGLVEECKWGVPCYTMNGRNLVMLSALKDACVLSFLDGAWLKDVAGLLEKPGPNSVRDRVIRWRSWEALQGAEVVVKELLQQHINGSPSAQGVQSRKTKGSPKKESHSPEKGSGSTEGTPDYPLELQTYMQVHPDFAQAFEALTPGRRRGYLLHFSGAAQSTTRLRRIETSRPKVMAGKGMQE
;
A
#
# COMPACT_ATOMS: atom_id res chain seq x y z
N MET A 1 -13.80 -19.66 14.49
CA MET A 1 -14.94 -18.98 13.84
C MET A 1 -14.36 -17.79 13.07
N ALA A 2 -14.40 -17.82 11.74
CA ALA A 2 -14.03 -16.66 10.92
C ALA A 2 -15.17 -15.65 11.04
N MET A 3 -14.92 -14.49 11.68
CA MET A 3 -15.85 -13.38 11.67
C MET A 3 -16.13 -13.00 10.21
N GLU A 4 -17.38 -13.14 9.83
CA GLU A 4 -17.90 -12.61 8.57
C GLU A 4 -17.49 -11.14 8.47
N ARG A 5 -16.74 -10.79 7.42
CA ARG A 5 -16.23 -9.43 7.25
C ARG A 5 -17.41 -8.54 6.91
N THR A 6 -17.97 -7.91 7.93
CA THR A 6 -19.06 -6.95 7.77
C THR A 6 -18.61 -5.82 6.83
N ARG A 7 -19.47 -5.50 5.87
CA ARG A 7 -19.25 -4.40 4.91
C ARG A 7 -19.47 -3.02 5.53
N ASP A 8 -19.93 -2.99 6.77
CA ASP A 8 -20.25 -1.77 7.50
C ASP A 8 -19.01 -1.24 8.24
N ALA A 9 -18.63 -0.02 7.90
CA ALA A 9 -17.48 0.66 8.52
C ALA A 9 -17.77 1.09 9.97
N SER A 10 -19.03 1.20 10.40
CA SER A 10 -19.40 1.55 11.78
C SER A 10 -18.84 0.55 12.80
N VAL A 11 -18.79 -0.73 12.42
CA VAL A 11 -18.23 -1.81 13.24
C VAL A 11 -16.76 -1.53 13.64
N PHE A 12 -15.98 -0.89 12.78
CA PHE A 12 -14.61 -0.52 13.11
C PHE A 12 -14.55 0.49 14.27
N PHE A 13 -15.43 1.47 14.28
CA PHE A 13 -15.49 2.49 15.34
C PHE A 13 -16.08 1.94 16.63
N GLU A 14 -17.11 1.11 16.55
CA GLU A 14 -17.85 0.56 17.70
C GLU A 14 -17.13 -0.62 18.35
N GLN A 15 -16.61 -1.55 17.56
CA GLN A 15 -16.03 -2.81 18.03
C GLN A 15 -14.51 -2.87 17.91
N GLY A 16 -13.91 -1.89 17.24
CA GLY A 16 -12.47 -1.86 17.05
C GLY A 16 -11.97 -2.53 15.78
N CYS A 17 -10.66 -2.67 15.64
CA CYS A 17 -10.01 -2.99 14.37
C CYS A 17 -10.21 -4.44 13.85
N GLY A 18 -10.78 -5.35 14.62
CA GLY A 18 -10.97 -6.76 14.25
C GLY A 18 -9.69 -7.55 13.89
N ARG A 19 -8.50 -6.93 14.04
CA ARG A 19 -7.21 -7.52 13.60
C ARG A 19 -6.21 -7.75 14.72
N CYS A 20 -6.34 -7.03 15.83
CA CYS A 20 -5.45 -7.19 16.95
C CYS A 20 -6.06 -8.17 17.96
N PRO A 21 -5.24 -8.78 18.84
CA PRO A 21 -5.75 -9.67 19.90
C PRO A 21 -6.75 -9.00 20.86
N LYS A 22 -6.80 -7.67 20.85
CA LYS A 22 -7.71 -6.84 21.66
C LYS A 22 -8.93 -6.33 20.88
N GLY A 23 -9.09 -6.75 19.62
CA GLY A 23 -10.27 -6.43 18.80
C GLY A 23 -11.55 -6.89 19.51
N GLY A 24 -12.62 -6.08 19.47
CA GLY A 24 -13.85 -6.34 20.21
C GLY A 24 -13.79 -6.07 21.70
N THR A 25 -12.70 -5.49 22.23
CA THR A 25 -12.58 -5.09 23.63
C THR A 25 -12.25 -3.60 23.75
N PRO A 26 -12.54 -2.95 24.92
CA PRO A 26 -12.18 -1.55 25.17
C PRO A 26 -10.67 -1.27 25.08
N ALA A 27 -9.84 -2.30 25.19
CA ALA A 27 -8.38 -2.18 25.07
C ALA A 27 -7.89 -2.15 23.60
N CYS A 28 -8.78 -2.20 22.62
CA CYS A 28 -8.41 -2.03 21.21
C CYS A 28 -7.86 -0.62 20.98
N LYS A 29 -6.80 -0.55 20.17
CA LYS A 29 -6.16 0.74 19.83
C LYS A 29 -7.08 1.73 19.13
N VAL A 30 -8.16 1.30 18.49
CA VAL A 30 -9.16 2.16 17.87
C VAL A 30 -9.84 3.03 18.91
N HIS A 31 -10.25 2.44 20.04
CA HIS A 31 -10.94 3.16 21.13
C HIS A 31 -10.06 4.19 21.85
N ARG A 32 -8.74 4.07 21.71
CA ARG A 32 -7.84 5.11 22.20
C ARG A 32 -7.94 6.42 21.39
N TRP A 33 -8.35 6.30 20.13
CA TRP A 33 -8.41 7.38 19.15
C TRP A 33 -9.83 7.62 18.65
N ASP A 34 -10.84 7.26 19.43
CA ASP A 34 -12.24 7.36 19.06
C ASP A 34 -12.64 8.79 18.69
N ARG A 35 -12.21 9.76 19.48
CA ARG A 35 -12.48 11.19 19.27
C ARG A 35 -11.84 11.72 17.99
N GLU A 36 -10.57 11.41 17.76
CA GLU A 36 -9.80 11.82 16.59
C GLU A 36 -10.35 11.15 15.33
N LEU A 37 -10.65 9.87 15.41
CA LEU A 37 -11.23 9.12 14.30
C LEU A 37 -12.64 9.63 13.95
N ALA A 38 -13.45 9.97 14.94
CA ALA A 38 -14.78 10.53 14.72
C ALA A 38 -14.70 11.90 14.02
N LEU A 39 -13.76 12.76 14.42
CA LEU A 39 -13.54 14.06 13.79
C LEU A 39 -13.05 13.92 12.34
N LEU A 40 -12.07 13.06 12.08
CA LEU A 40 -11.59 12.78 10.73
C LEU A 40 -12.69 12.18 9.84
N ARG A 41 -13.50 11.29 10.41
CA ARG A 41 -14.66 10.71 9.71
C ARG A 41 -15.63 11.79 9.26
N SER A 42 -15.96 12.74 10.14
CA SER A 42 -16.87 13.84 9.78
C SER A 42 -16.30 14.69 8.63
N TRP A 43 -15.05 15.11 8.70
CA TRP A 43 -14.41 15.88 7.63
C TRP A 43 -14.38 15.14 6.29
N ILE A 44 -14.17 13.84 6.31
CA ILE A 44 -14.15 13.05 5.08
C ILE A 44 -15.57 12.92 4.50
N LEU A 45 -16.57 12.63 5.33
CA LEU A 45 -17.97 12.48 4.88
C LEU A 45 -18.55 13.80 4.34
N GLU A 46 -18.16 14.93 4.89
CA GLU A 46 -18.53 16.26 4.36
C GLU A 46 -18.10 16.49 2.91
N THR A 47 -17.07 15.76 2.44
CA THR A 47 -16.61 15.85 1.03
C THR A 47 -17.47 15.05 0.05
N GLY A 48 -18.46 14.29 0.52
CA GLY A 48 -19.31 13.42 -0.32
C GLY A 48 -18.69 12.08 -0.71
N LEU A 49 -17.59 11.69 -0.08
CA LEU A 49 -17.01 10.35 -0.25
C LEU A 49 -17.91 9.29 0.36
N VAL A 50 -18.00 8.13 -0.31
CA VAL A 50 -18.77 6.98 0.17
C VAL A 50 -17.90 6.15 1.12
N GLU A 51 -18.40 5.90 2.33
CA GLU A 51 -17.72 5.07 3.32
C GLU A 51 -18.01 3.59 3.10
N GLU A 52 -16.97 2.77 3.05
CA GLU A 52 -17.04 1.32 2.95
C GLU A 52 -16.03 0.69 3.92
N CYS A 53 -16.28 -0.55 4.34
CA CYS A 53 -15.28 -1.33 5.08
C CYS A 53 -14.46 -2.17 4.10
N LYS A 54 -13.19 -1.81 3.89
CA LYS A 54 -12.24 -2.59 3.08
C LYS A 54 -11.03 -2.96 3.92
N TRP A 55 -10.58 -4.20 3.77
CA TRP A 55 -9.44 -4.72 4.55
C TRP A 55 -9.60 -4.54 6.07
N GLY A 56 -10.87 -4.49 6.56
CA GLY A 56 -11.20 -4.33 7.98
C GLY A 56 -10.88 -2.94 8.55
N VAL A 57 -10.88 -1.91 7.71
CA VAL A 57 -10.80 -0.49 8.09
C VAL A 57 -11.77 0.33 7.26
N PRO A 58 -12.19 1.52 7.75
CA PRO A 58 -12.95 2.47 6.95
C PRO A 58 -12.13 2.91 5.73
N CYS A 59 -12.71 2.74 4.56
CA CYS A 59 -12.17 3.14 3.27
C CYS A 59 -13.20 4.04 2.58
N TYR A 60 -12.76 5.21 2.15
CA TYR A 60 -13.63 6.19 1.53
C TYR A 60 -13.37 6.24 0.04
N THR A 61 -14.45 6.14 -0.72
CA THR A 61 -14.41 5.90 -2.16
C THR A 61 -15.20 6.92 -2.93
N MET A 62 -14.84 7.13 -4.18
CA MET A 62 -15.63 7.90 -5.15
C MET A 62 -15.50 7.28 -6.54
N ASN A 63 -16.61 7.09 -7.23
CA ASN A 63 -16.65 6.48 -8.58
C ASN A 63 -15.91 5.13 -8.67
N GLY A 64 -16.02 4.30 -7.61
CA GLY A 64 -15.36 2.99 -7.53
C GLY A 64 -13.85 3.04 -7.22
N ARG A 65 -13.27 4.22 -7.03
CA ARG A 65 -11.86 4.40 -6.63
C ARG A 65 -11.76 4.53 -5.11
N ASN A 66 -10.85 3.79 -4.52
CA ASN A 66 -10.48 3.98 -3.12
C ASN A 66 -9.56 5.20 -3.03
N LEU A 67 -9.92 6.19 -2.24
CA LEU A 67 -9.17 7.43 -2.10
C LEU A 67 -8.43 7.51 -0.78
N VAL A 68 -9.15 7.39 0.33
CA VAL A 68 -8.54 7.50 1.65
C VAL A 68 -8.98 6.38 2.58
N MET A 69 -8.19 6.10 3.60
CA MET A 69 -8.51 5.13 4.66
C MET A 69 -8.20 5.72 6.03
N LEU A 70 -9.05 5.40 7.01
CA LEU A 70 -8.79 5.65 8.42
C LEU A 70 -8.26 4.41 9.12
N SER A 71 -7.29 4.59 9.98
CA SER A 71 -6.78 3.51 10.82
C SER A 71 -6.20 4.05 12.13
N ALA A 72 -5.98 3.14 13.09
CA ALA A 72 -5.36 3.44 14.37
C ALA A 72 -4.11 2.59 14.58
N LEU A 73 -3.02 3.23 14.96
CA LEU A 73 -1.82 2.62 15.50
C LEU A 73 -1.83 2.73 17.02
N LYS A 74 -0.84 2.13 17.69
CA LYS A 74 -0.72 2.22 19.16
C LYS A 74 -0.52 3.68 19.60
N ASP A 75 0.22 4.45 18.82
CA ASP A 75 0.72 5.78 19.14
C ASP A 75 0.23 6.89 18.19
N ALA A 76 -0.65 6.56 17.25
CA ALA A 76 -1.17 7.54 16.30
C ALA A 76 -2.54 7.15 15.73
N CYS A 77 -3.37 8.14 15.46
CA CYS A 77 -4.48 8.11 14.53
C CYS A 77 -3.95 8.40 13.12
N VAL A 78 -4.41 7.69 12.10
CA VAL A 78 -3.81 7.73 10.76
C VAL A 78 -4.86 7.93 9.68
N LEU A 79 -4.67 8.94 8.85
CA LEU A 79 -5.35 9.13 7.59
C LEU A 79 -4.39 8.77 6.45
N SER A 80 -4.78 7.80 5.63
CA SER A 80 -3.98 7.34 4.50
C SER A 80 -4.59 7.82 3.18
N PHE A 81 -3.78 8.47 2.35
CA PHE A 81 -4.11 8.85 0.98
C PHE A 81 -3.54 7.80 0.03
N LEU A 82 -4.41 7.00 -0.56
CA LEU A 82 -4.02 5.96 -1.52
C LEU A 82 -3.62 6.64 -2.84
N ASP A 83 -2.42 6.32 -3.32
CA ASP A 83 -1.86 7.00 -4.50
C ASP A 83 -1.70 8.54 -4.31
N GLY A 84 -1.42 8.97 -3.08
CA GLY A 84 -1.36 10.39 -2.68
C GLY A 84 -0.01 11.08 -2.90
N ALA A 85 0.97 10.44 -3.54
CA ALA A 85 2.34 10.98 -3.69
C ALA A 85 2.41 12.28 -4.50
N TRP A 86 1.40 12.56 -5.30
CA TRP A 86 1.30 13.74 -6.15
C TRP A 86 0.62 14.93 -5.46
N LEU A 87 0.01 14.72 -4.30
CA LEU A 87 -0.68 15.79 -3.56
C LEU A 87 0.31 16.90 -3.17
N LYS A 88 -0.14 18.14 -3.34
CA LYS A 88 0.63 19.32 -2.95
C LYS A 88 0.39 19.61 -1.47
N ASP A 89 1.36 19.24 -0.66
CA ASP A 89 1.33 19.40 0.79
C ASP A 89 2.16 20.62 1.21
N VAL A 90 1.53 21.78 1.26
CA VAL A 90 2.19 23.03 1.66
C VAL A 90 2.56 23.02 3.16
N ALA A 91 1.78 22.33 3.96
CA ALA A 91 1.98 22.27 5.41
C ALA A 91 3.00 21.19 5.86
N GLY A 92 3.43 20.31 4.97
CA GLY A 92 4.39 19.25 5.28
C GLY A 92 3.86 18.16 6.20
N LEU A 93 2.55 17.87 6.16
CA LEU A 93 1.90 16.86 6.99
C LEU A 93 2.02 15.45 6.42
N LEU A 94 2.16 15.34 5.08
CA LEU A 94 2.19 14.04 4.40
C LEU A 94 3.54 13.37 4.55
N GLU A 95 3.53 12.17 5.05
CA GLU A 95 4.73 11.32 5.16
C GLU A 95 4.53 9.99 4.42
N LYS A 96 5.61 9.27 4.15
CA LYS A 96 5.53 7.92 3.59
C LYS A 96 5.02 6.95 4.65
N PRO A 97 4.10 6.01 4.33
CA PRO A 97 3.70 4.95 5.25
C PRO A 97 4.87 4.10 5.75
N GLY A 98 5.87 3.93 4.92
CA GLY A 98 7.11 3.22 5.21
C GLY A 98 8.20 3.56 4.19
N PRO A 99 9.45 3.13 4.41
CA PRO A 99 10.61 3.53 3.59
C PRO A 99 10.46 3.15 2.10
N ASN A 100 9.74 2.06 1.82
CA ASN A 100 9.54 1.54 0.47
C ASN A 100 8.23 2.00 -0.18
N SER A 101 7.45 2.88 0.48
CA SER A 101 6.19 3.38 -0.07
C SER A 101 6.48 4.49 -1.08
N VAL A 102 6.13 4.23 -2.33
CA VAL A 102 6.34 5.18 -3.43
C VAL A 102 5.09 6.02 -3.68
N ARG A 103 3.92 5.39 -3.70
CA ARG A 103 2.68 5.99 -4.18
C ARG A 103 1.80 6.57 -3.08
N ASP A 104 1.72 5.90 -1.94
CA ASP A 104 0.81 6.31 -0.86
C ASP A 104 1.45 7.35 0.05
N ARG A 105 0.61 8.15 0.69
CA ARG A 105 0.98 9.09 1.74
C ARG A 105 0.07 8.91 2.93
N VAL A 106 0.58 9.28 4.11
CA VAL A 106 -0.19 9.24 5.36
C VAL A 106 0.04 10.50 6.17
N ILE A 107 -0.95 10.84 6.97
CA ILE A 107 -0.78 11.78 8.08
C ILE A 107 -0.99 11.01 9.37
N ARG A 108 -0.11 11.23 10.36
CA ARG A 108 -0.18 10.62 11.68
C ARG A 108 -0.33 11.68 12.76
N TRP A 109 -1.44 11.66 13.46
CA TRP A 109 -1.63 12.51 14.64
C TRP A 109 -1.41 11.73 15.90
N ARG A 110 -0.62 12.32 16.82
CA ARG A 110 -0.28 11.75 18.11
C ARG A 110 -0.92 12.49 19.27
N SER A 111 -1.61 13.60 19.00
CA SER A 111 -2.39 14.35 19.96
C SER A 111 -3.62 14.99 19.32
N TRP A 112 -4.60 15.27 20.16
CA TRP A 112 -5.83 15.96 19.77
C TRP A 112 -5.59 17.37 19.23
N GLU A 113 -4.72 18.12 19.88
CA GLU A 113 -4.40 19.52 19.55
C GLU A 113 -3.80 19.60 18.14
N ALA A 114 -2.89 18.69 17.81
CA ALA A 114 -2.29 18.63 16.48
C ALA A 114 -3.32 18.32 15.39
N LEU A 115 -4.32 17.51 15.70
CA LEU A 115 -5.40 17.22 14.76
C LEU A 115 -6.33 18.43 14.56
N GLN A 116 -6.77 19.07 15.64
CA GLN A 116 -7.69 20.22 15.57
C GLN A 116 -7.14 21.35 14.67
N GLY A 117 -5.85 21.63 14.76
CA GLY A 117 -5.19 22.66 13.94
C GLY A 117 -5.06 22.30 12.47
N ALA A 118 -5.31 21.04 12.09
CA ALA A 118 -5.07 20.54 10.73
C ALA A 118 -6.31 20.55 9.81
N GLU A 119 -7.48 20.96 10.30
CA GLU A 119 -8.75 20.85 9.56
C GLU A 119 -8.69 21.41 8.15
N VAL A 120 -8.26 22.66 8.01
CA VAL A 120 -8.22 23.36 6.72
C VAL A 120 -7.31 22.61 5.74
N VAL A 121 -6.12 22.22 6.20
CA VAL A 121 -5.12 21.52 5.37
C VAL A 121 -5.62 20.14 4.96
N VAL A 122 -6.25 19.40 5.88
CA VAL A 122 -6.79 18.07 5.58
C VAL A 122 -7.91 18.16 4.57
N LYS A 123 -8.85 19.11 4.73
CA LYS A 123 -9.96 19.33 3.78
C LYS A 123 -9.44 19.73 2.40
N GLU A 124 -8.39 20.55 2.33
CA GLU A 124 -7.74 20.90 1.07
C GLU A 124 -7.09 19.69 0.39
N LEU A 125 -6.34 18.86 1.12
CA LEU A 125 -5.74 17.63 0.60
C LEU A 125 -6.79 16.63 0.13
N LEU A 126 -7.90 16.47 0.87
CA LEU A 126 -9.04 15.66 0.46
C LEU A 126 -9.63 16.17 -0.86
N GLN A 127 -9.86 17.48 -0.98
CA GLN A 127 -10.41 18.08 -2.18
C GLN A 127 -9.48 17.91 -3.39
N GLN A 128 -8.17 18.10 -3.21
CA GLN A 128 -7.18 17.80 -4.25
C GLN A 128 -7.29 16.34 -4.69
N HIS A 129 -7.38 15.40 -3.74
CA HIS A 129 -7.40 13.97 -4.03
C HIS A 129 -8.67 13.52 -4.76
N ILE A 130 -9.81 14.13 -4.42
CA ILE A 130 -11.11 13.94 -5.10
C ILE A 130 -11.05 14.43 -6.53
N ASN A 131 -10.52 15.63 -6.76
CA ASN A 131 -10.43 16.23 -8.09
C ASN A 131 -9.49 15.50 -9.06
N GLY A 132 -8.71 14.56 -8.56
CA GLY A 132 -8.01 13.56 -9.37
C GLY A 132 -6.53 13.76 -9.53
N SER A 133 -5.83 12.64 -9.60
CA SER A 133 -4.42 12.56 -9.96
C SER A 133 -4.19 12.97 -11.42
N PRO A 134 -3.11 13.68 -11.76
CA PRO A 134 -2.71 13.94 -13.15
C PRO A 134 -2.60 12.67 -14.01
N SER A 135 -2.36 11.51 -13.39
CA SER A 135 -2.31 10.20 -14.08
C SER A 135 -3.68 9.55 -14.32
N ALA A 136 -4.77 10.10 -13.75
CA ALA A 136 -6.11 9.52 -13.88
C ALA A 136 -6.84 9.89 -15.19
N GLN A 137 -6.30 10.80 -15.99
CA GLN A 137 -6.90 11.20 -17.27
C GLN A 137 -6.67 10.19 -18.40
N GLY A 138 -5.98 9.08 -18.16
CA GLY A 138 -5.60 8.09 -19.19
C GLY A 138 -6.13 6.67 -19.01
N VAL A 139 -6.93 6.35 -17.97
CA VAL A 139 -7.41 4.97 -17.78
C VAL A 139 -8.92 4.91 -17.76
N GLN A 140 -9.51 4.79 -18.95
CA GLN A 140 -10.89 4.34 -19.09
C GLN A 140 -11.04 2.92 -18.52
N SER A 141 -12.06 2.81 -17.68
CA SER A 141 -12.67 1.61 -17.10
C SER A 141 -12.34 0.28 -17.82
N ARG A 142 -11.54 -0.56 -17.20
CA ARG A 142 -11.58 -2.00 -17.50
C ARG A 142 -12.62 -2.64 -16.58
N LYS A 143 -13.83 -2.85 -17.15
CA LYS A 143 -14.88 -3.71 -16.57
C LYS A 143 -14.30 -5.10 -16.33
N THR A 144 -14.40 -5.57 -15.10
CA THR A 144 -14.21 -6.98 -14.74
C THR A 144 -15.27 -7.82 -15.44
N LYS A 145 -14.88 -8.63 -16.41
CA LYS A 145 -15.64 -9.80 -16.85
C LYS A 145 -14.85 -11.05 -16.48
N GLY A 146 -15.61 -12.00 -15.96
CA GLY A 146 -15.14 -13.26 -15.41
C GLY A 146 -14.29 -14.10 -16.35
N SER A 147 -13.52 -14.99 -15.77
CA SER A 147 -12.68 -15.97 -16.43
C SER A 147 -13.48 -16.88 -17.37
N PRO A 148 -12.87 -17.26 -18.49
CA PRO A 148 -12.70 -18.68 -18.75
C PRO A 148 -11.28 -19.08 -19.16
N LYS A 149 -11.05 -20.37 -19.09
CA LYS A 149 -9.83 -21.15 -19.30
C LYS A 149 -9.23 -21.07 -20.70
N LYS A 150 -7.87 -21.16 -20.74
CA LYS A 150 -6.98 -21.76 -21.75
C LYS A 150 -7.03 -21.29 -23.22
N GLU A 151 -5.93 -20.82 -23.76
CA GLU A 151 -4.99 -21.57 -24.59
C GLU A 151 -3.83 -20.68 -25.07
N SER A 152 -2.69 -21.34 -25.33
CA SER A 152 -1.39 -20.89 -25.77
C SER A 152 -1.37 -19.99 -27.01
N HIS A 153 -0.48 -18.99 -27.05
CA HIS A 153 0.55 -18.76 -28.10
C HIS A 153 1.35 -17.47 -27.78
N SER A 154 2.65 -17.56 -27.79
CA SER A 154 3.61 -16.46 -27.94
C SER A 154 3.80 -16.16 -29.45
N PRO A 155 4.56 -15.14 -29.89
CA PRO A 155 5.20 -14.00 -29.22
C PRO A 155 4.96 -12.65 -29.94
N GLU A 156 5.35 -11.51 -29.41
CA GLU A 156 6.31 -10.53 -29.95
C GLU A 156 6.23 -9.15 -29.29
N LYS A 157 7.40 -8.67 -28.98
CA LYS A 157 8.02 -7.36 -28.79
C LYS A 157 7.18 -6.07 -28.89
N GLY A 158 7.43 -5.19 -27.90
CA GLY A 158 7.14 -3.76 -28.01
C GLY A 158 7.49 -3.00 -26.73
N SER A 159 8.73 -2.57 -26.62
CA SER A 159 9.29 -1.27 -26.22
C SER A 159 8.52 -0.40 -25.21
N GLY A 160 9.18 -0.10 -24.08
CA GLY A 160 9.29 1.27 -23.56
C GLY A 160 8.37 1.66 -22.43
N SER A 161 8.92 1.70 -21.24
CA SER A 161 9.12 2.93 -20.47
C SER A 161 9.66 2.60 -19.08
N THR A 162 10.78 3.19 -18.82
CA THR A 162 11.53 3.22 -17.56
C THR A 162 10.72 3.88 -16.47
N GLU A 163 10.13 3.11 -15.58
CA GLU A 163 9.73 3.57 -14.25
C GLU A 163 10.52 2.78 -13.21
N GLY A 164 11.47 3.47 -12.59
CA GLY A 164 12.11 3.20 -11.30
C GLY A 164 12.18 1.74 -10.85
N THR A 165 12.92 0.88 -11.56
CA THR A 165 13.42 -0.37 -10.99
C THR A 165 14.35 0.00 -9.82
N PRO A 166 14.15 -0.54 -8.61
CA PRO A 166 15.13 -0.35 -7.55
C PRO A 166 16.48 -0.82 -8.08
N ASP A 167 17.49 0.02 -7.90
CA ASP A 167 18.86 -0.25 -8.32
C ASP A 167 19.27 -1.63 -7.77
N TYR A 168 19.73 -2.51 -8.62
CA TYR A 168 20.11 -3.87 -8.22
C TYR A 168 21.32 -3.76 -7.28
N PRO A 169 21.27 -4.36 -6.08
CA PRO A 169 22.46 -4.43 -5.22
C PRO A 169 23.65 -4.97 -5.99
N LEU A 170 24.84 -4.41 -5.74
CA LEU A 170 26.07 -4.81 -6.44
C LEU A 170 26.30 -6.34 -6.37
N GLU A 171 25.97 -6.93 -5.23
CA GLU A 171 26.09 -8.37 -5.01
C GLU A 171 25.16 -9.18 -5.93
N LEU A 172 23.96 -8.67 -6.18
CA LEU A 172 23.03 -9.31 -7.12
C LEU A 172 23.54 -9.19 -8.56
N GLN A 173 24.04 -8.01 -8.94
CA GLN A 173 24.61 -7.80 -10.28
C GLN A 173 25.80 -8.76 -10.51
N THR A 174 26.73 -8.85 -9.56
CA THR A 174 27.88 -9.74 -9.63
C THR A 174 27.43 -11.21 -9.67
N TYR A 175 26.45 -11.58 -8.85
CA TYR A 175 25.93 -12.96 -8.82
C TYR A 175 25.27 -13.35 -10.16
N MET A 176 24.51 -12.44 -10.77
CA MET A 176 23.89 -12.66 -12.08
C MET A 176 24.90 -12.79 -13.22
N GLN A 177 26.04 -12.08 -13.13
CA GLN A 177 27.13 -12.22 -14.11
C GLN A 177 27.78 -13.59 -14.04
N VAL A 178 27.95 -14.13 -12.84
CA VAL A 178 28.57 -15.45 -12.61
C VAL A 178 27.58 -16.60 -12.87
N HIS A 179 26.28 -16.34 -12.74
CA HIS A 179 25.22 -17.34 -12.88
C HIS A 179 24.17 -16.89 -13.93
N PRO A 180 24.42 -17.07 -15.23
CA PRO A 180 23.51 -16.63 -16.30
C PRO A 180 22.13 -17.32 -16.24
N ASP A 181 22.07 -18.57 -15.78
CA ASP A 181 20.83 -19.32 -15.57
C ASP A 181 19.93 -18.65 -14.52
N PHE A 182 20.53 -18.22 -13.41
CA PHE A 182 19.83 -17.45 -12.38
C PHE A 182 19.39 -16.08 -12.90
N ALA A 183 20.23 -15.39 -13.67
CA ALA A 183 19.90 -14.10 -14.26
C ALA A 183 18.65 -14.21 -15.14
N GLN A 184 18.61 -15.19 -16.03
CA GLN A 184 17.46 -15.44 -16.92
C GLN A 184 16.19 -15.76 -16.11
N ALA A 185 16.28 -16.63 -15.11
CA ALA A 185 15.15 -16.98 -14.25
C ALA A 185 14.64 -15.78 -13.43
N PHE A 186 15.55 -14.96 -12.91
CA PHE A 186 15.22 -13.77 -12.14
C PHE A 186 14.53 -12.70 -13.00
N GLU A 187 15.00 -12.48 -14.20
CA GLU A 187 14.41 -11.55 -15.17
C GLU A 187 13.03 -12.03 -15.70
N ALA A 188 12.82 -13.35 -15.75
CA ALA A 188 11.52 -13.93 -16.13
C ALA A 188 10.46 -13.82 -15.01
N LEU A 189 10.84 -13.50 -13.78
CA LEU A 189 9.89 -13.28 -12.70
C LEU A 189 8.98 -12.07 -12.99
N THR A 190 7.74 -12.13 -12.53
CA THR A 190 6.85 -10.97 -12.58
C THR A 190 7.46 -9.78 -11.81
N PRO A 191 7.15 -8.52 -12.21
CA PRO A 191 7.69 -7.34 -11.54
C PRO A 191 7.48 -7.33 -10.02
N GLY A 192 6.33 -7.84 -9.55
CA GLY A 192 6.03 -7.95 -8.12
C GLY A 192 6.92 -8.95 -7.39
N ARG A 193 7.19 -10.13 -8.01
CA ARG A 193 8.09 -11.15 -7.45
C ARG A 193 9.53 -10.65 -7.41
N ARG A 194 10.02 -10.04 -8.49
CA ARG A 194 11.35 -9.39 -8.52
C ARG A 194 11.51 -8.37 -7.41
N ARG A 195 10.53 -7.45 -7.28
CA ARG A 195 10.57 -6.43 -6.22
C ARG A 195 10.63 -7.03 -4.83
N GLY A 196 9.90 -8.13 -4.55
CA GLY A 196 9.96 -8.84 -3.28
C GLY A 196 11.38 -9.32 -2.94
N TYR A 197 12.07 -9.93 -3.91
CA TYR A 197 13.46 -10.36 -3.74
C TYR A 197 14.41 -9.18 -3.58
N LEU A 198 14.28 -8.13 -4.37
CA LEU A 198 15.14 -6.94 -4.26
C LEU A 198 15.04 -6.29 -2.88
N LEU A 199 13.84 -6.16 -2.34
CA LEU A 199 13.63 -5.65 -0.98
C LEU A 199 14.28 -6.55 0.08
N HIS A 200 14.17 -7.89 -0.10
CA HIS A 200 14.80 -8.85 0.79
C HIS A 200 16.34 -8.76 0.76
N PHE A 201 16.93 -8.66 -0.42
CA PHE A 201 18.38 -8.55 -0.57
C PHE A 201 18.90 -7.21 -0.03
N SER A 202 18.29 -6.10 -0.44
CA SER A 202 18.69 -4.74 -0.02
C SER A 202 18.46 -4.47 1.46
N GLY A 203 17.55 -5.20 2.10
CA GLY A 203 17.28 -5.04 3.54
C GLY A 203 18.40 -5.53 4.46
N ALA A 204 19.49 -6.11 3.93
CA ALA A 204 20.65 -6.50 4.72
C ALA A 204 21.75 -5.43 4.66
N ALA A 205 22.25 -5.00 5.80
CA ALA A 205 23.34 -4.01 5.87
C ALA A 205 24.69 -4.57 5.36
N GLN A 206 24.96 -5.84 5.61
CA GLN A 206 26.25 -6.48 5.26
C GLN A 206 26.18 -7.20 3.91
N SER A 207 27.23 -7.02 3.09
CA SER A 207 27.38 -7.63 1.77
C SER A 207 27.32 -9.18 1.83
N THR A 208 27.99 -9.78 2.79
CA THR A 208 27.99 -11.24 3.03
C THR A 208 26.57 -11.76 3.31
N THR A 209 25.77 -11.00 4.03
CA THR A 209 24.37 -11.36 4.30
C THR A 209 23.51 -11.22 3.05
N ARG A 210 23.76 -10.21 2.20
CA ARG A 210 23.07 -10.08 0.91
C ARG A 210 23.37 -11.25 -0.01
N LEU A 211 24.64 -11.63 -0.16
CA LEU A 211 25.05 -12.81 -0.95
C LEU A 211 24.37 -14.09 -0.45
N ARG A 212 24.42 -14.36 0.85
CA ARG A 212 23.75 -15.52 1.44
C ARG A 212 22.24 -15.54 1.16
N ARG A 213 21.57 -14.38 1.21
CA ARG A 213 20.14 -14.26 0.89
C ARG A 213 19.87 -14.58 -0.58
N ILE A 214 20.72 -14.12 -1.50
CA ILE A 214 20.63 -14.40 -2.94
C ILE A 214 20.77 -15.90 -3.17
N GLU A 215 21.81 -16.53 -2.64
CA GLU A 215 22.06 -17.98 -2.75
C GLU A 215 20.90 -18.81 -2.18
N THR A 216 20.42 -18.48 -0.99
CA THR A 216 19.30 -19.19 -0.36
C THR A 216 18.01 -19.05 -1.17
N SER A 217 17.84 -17.94 -1.90
CA SER A 217 16.67 -17.69 -2.74
C SER A 217 16.74 -18.36 -4.12
N ARG A 218 17.93 -18.82 -4.55
CA ARG A 218 18.15 -19.40 -5.88
C ARG A 218 17.15 -20.49 -6.25
N PRO A 219 16.87 -21.52 -5.41
CA PRO A 219 15.92 -22.56 -5.78
C PRO A 219 14.52 -22.05 -6.07
N LYS A 220 14.05 -21.05 -5.31
CA LYS A 220 12.74 -20.44 -5.51
C LYS A 220 12.70 -19.60 -6.80
N VAL A 221 13.75 -18.83 -7.07
CA VAL A 221 13.88 -18.02 -8.30
C VAL A 221 13.91 -18.92 -9.52
N MET A 222 14.70 -19.99 -9.51
CA MET A 222 14.76 -20.97 -10.59
C MET A 222 13.42 -21.68 -10.84
N ALA A 223 12.61 -21.84 -9.80
CA ALA A 223 11.25 -22.40 -9.90
C ALA A 223 10.20 -21.36 -10.31
N GLY A 224 10.59 -20.10 -10.60
CA GLY A 224 9.69 -19.01 -10.95
C GLY A 224 8.76 -18.56 -9.81
N LYS A 225 9.06 -18.94 -8.56
CA LYS A 225 8.24 -18.66 -7.37
C LYS A 225 8.56 -17.32 -6.74
N GLY A 226 7.59 -16.75 -6.04
CA GLY A 226 7.79 -15.58 -5.20
C GLY A 226 8.45 -15.92 -3.86
N MET A 227 8.90 -14.88 -3.14
CA MET A 227 9.63 -15.07 -1.88
C MET A 227 8.81 -15.76 -0.79
N GLN A 228 7.49 -15.60 -0.83
CA GLN A 228 6.54 -16.12 0.17
C GLN A 228 5.82 -17.40 -0.28
N GLU A 229 6.15 -17.91 -1.46
CA GLU A 229 5.62 -19.17 -2.01
C GLU A 229 6.56 -20.39 -1.69
#